data_82608910a9f4211f04f272b955353ea9
#
_entry.id   82608910a9f4211f04f272b955353ea9
#
_cell.length_a   1.000
_cell.length_b   1.000
_cell.length_c   1.000
_cell.angle_alpha   90.00
_cell.angle_beta   90.00
_cell.angle_gamma   90.00
#
_symmetry.space_group_name_H-M   'P 1'
#
loop_
_entity.id
_entity.type
_entity.pdbx_description
1 polymer ?
#
loop_
_entity_poly.entity_id
_entity_poly.type
_entity_poly.pdbx_seq_one_letter_code
_entity_poly.pdbx_strand_id
1 'polypeptide(L)'
;LYSSAASDVYKRQVLDQRLVRDTPDEIARELGRRGKAVDLTKLQLIAQQQRNLEEQRSTLQAEGNRIGKEVGGKIKGGADPKSEEVADLRRQGNTIKQKVAVLEQAEKHLSGQLREQLLTYPNLPSPECPDGRDENDNIEVRRWGTPREETDLEEHWQIADRLGLFDTERSVRIAQSRFVTLIGAGARLERALINFMLDLHTSKGYREVLPPVLVNSASLTGSGQLPKFAEESFRCAEDDLWLTPTAEVPVTSLHRDEIIPLDQLPLRYAAYS
;
A
#
# COMPACT_ATOMS: atom_id res chain seq x y z
N LEU A 1 -24.49 3.35 0.05
CA LEU A 1 -24.05 2.36 1.08
C LEU A 1 -22.90 1.45 0.61
N TYR A 2 -22.49 1.50 -0.67
CA TYR A 2 -21.43 0.63 -1.23
C TYR A 2 -20.04 1.28 -1.33
N SER A 3 -19.89 2.56 -1.02
CA SER A 3 -18.60 3.26 -1.10
C SER A 3 -17.66 2.99 0.08
N SER A 4 -18.16 2.46 1.21
CA SER A 4 -17.34 2.23 2.40
C SER A 4 -16.48 0.97 2.33
N ALA A 5 -16.99 -0.11 1.70
CA ALA A 5 -16.28 -1.39 1.67
C ALA A 5 -15.05 -1.41 0.74
N ALA A 6 -15.12 -0.78 -0.43
CA ALA A 6 -13.97 -0.69 -1.34
C ALA A 6 -12.88 0.25 -0.80
N SER A 7 -13.28 1.36 -0.13
CA SER A 7 -12.33 2.24 0.56
C SER A 7 -11.67 1.56 1.77
N ASP A 8 -12.32 0.57 2.38
CA ASP A 8 -11.79 -0.16 3.54
C ASP A 8 -10.74 -1.21 3.14
N VAL A 9 -10.79 -1.79 1.95
CA VAL A 9 -9.76 -2.72 1.48
C VAL A 9 -8.44 -2.01 1.24
N TYR A 10 -8.45 -0.83 0.61
CA TYR A 10 -7.23 0.00 0.47
C TYR A 10 -6.72 0.58 1.79
N LYS A 11 -7.60 0.82 2.76
CA LYS A 11 -7.23 1.28 4.10
C LYS A 11 -6.61 0.18 4.96
N ARG A 12 -6.79 -1.10 4.63
CA ARG A 12 -6.24 -2.24 5.40
C ARG A 12 -4.80 -2.61 5.06
N GLN A 13 -4.18 -1.97 4.06
CA GLN A 13 -2.76 -2.20 3.74
C GLN A 13 -1.79 -1.55 4.74
N VAL A 14 -2.28 -0.60 5.54
CA VAL A 14 -1.57 0.02 6.65
C VAL A 14 -2.44 0.00 7.90
N LEU A 15 -1.83 0.14 9.06
CA LEU A 15 -2.57 0.31 10.32
C LEU A 15 -3.59 1.45 10.18
N ASP A 16 -4.82 1.22 10.64
CA ASP A 16 -5.82 2.29 10.69
C ASP A 16 -5.34 3.37 11.68
N GLN A 17 -5.15 4.58 11.15
CA GLN A 17 -4.72 5.74 11.96
C GLN A 17 -5.65 6.03 13.15
N ARG A 18 -6.96 5.69 13.04
CA ARG A 18 -7.92 5.84 14.14
C ARG A 18 -7.59 4.90 15.28
N LEU A 19 -7.30 3.64 14.98
CA LEU A 19 -6.92 2.64 16.00
C LEU A 19 -5.62 3.04 16.70
N VAL A 20 -4.63 3.52 15.94
CA VAL A 20 -3.38 4.01 16.53
C VAL A 20 -3.61 5.20 17.46
N ARG A 21 -4.58 6.07 17.15
CA ARG A 21 -4.94 7.22 17.97
C ARG A 21 -5.78 6.84 19.18
N ASP A 22 -6.80 6.00 18.97
CA ASP A 22 -7.86 5.76 19.96
C ASP A 22 -7.52 4.61 20.90
N THR A 23 -6.77 3.60 20.43
CA THR A 23 -6.39 2.39 21.19
C THR A 23 -4.90 2.03 21.00
N PRO A 24 -3.95 2.95 21.25
CA PRO A 24 -2.53 2.73 20.96
C PRO A 24 -1.91 1.55 21.73
N ASP A 25 -2.30 1.35 22.98
CA ASP A 25 -1.78 0.26 23.81
C ASP A 25 -2.25 -1.12 23.30
N GLU A 26 -3.47 -1.20 22.79
CA GLU A 26 -3.99 -2.39 22.15
C GLU A 26 -3.22 -2.71 20.87
N ILE A 27 -3.00 -1.71 20.02
CA ILE A 27 -2.21 -1.85 18.79
C ILE A 27 -0.77 -2.27 19.11
N ALA A 28 -0.13 -1.67 20.11
CA ALA A 28 1.21 -2.04 20.52
C ALA A 28 1.29 -3.50 21.01
N ARG A 29 0.29 -3.95 21.79
CA ARG A 29 0.17 -5.33 22.25
C ARG A 29 0.01 -6.30 21.08
N GLU A 30 -0.93 -6.03 20.17
CA GLU A 30 -1.20 -6.90 19.01
C GLU A 30 0.01 -6.97 18.06
N LEU A 31 0.70 -5.86 17.83
CA LEU A 31 1.95 -5.85 17.07
C LEU A 31 3.07 -6.62 17.79
N GLY A 32 3.09 -6.56 19.12
CA GLY A 32 4.04 -7.30 19.97
C GLY A 32 3.94 -8.82 19.82
N ARG A 33 2.78 -9.36 19.42
CA ARG A 33 2.59 -10.78 19.08
C ARG A 33 3.52 -11.28 17.97
N ARG A 34 4.10 -10.37 17.19
CA ARG A 34 5.13 -10.67 16.18
C ARG A 34 6.55 -10.82 16.78
N GLY A 35 6.65 -10.96 18.10
CA GLY A 35 7.88 -11.22 18.81
C GLY A 35 8.81 -10.02 19.02
N LYS A 36 8.41 -8.82 18.59
CA LYS A 36 9.18 -7.58 18.79
C LYS A 36 8.29 -6.48 19.35
N ALA A 37 8.78 -5.81 20.39
CA ALA A 37 8.12 -4.61 20.88
C ALA A 37 8.11 -3.54 19.78
N VAL A 38 6.99 -2.86 19.62
CA VAL A 38 6.80 -1.81 18.61
C VAL A 38 6.59 -0.48 19.31
N ASP A 39 7.44 0.49 19.02
CA ASP A 39 7.31 1.86 19.52
C ASP A 39 6.36 2.66 18.61
N LEU A 40 5.22 3.06 19.14
CA LEU A 40 4.21 3.88 18.46
C LEU A 40 4.28 5.37 18.84
N THR A 41 5.24 5.79 19.67
CA THR A 41 5.32 7.15 20.22
C THR A 41 5.27 8.21 19.13
N LYS A 42 6.04 8.01 18.05
CA LYS A 42 6.08 8.96 16.94
C LYS A 42 4.74 9.05 16.20
N LEU A 43 4.08 7.92 15.97
CA LEU A 43 2.74 7.87 15.35
C LEU A 43 1.70 8.57 16.22
N GLN A 44 1.71 8.30 17.52
CA GLN A 44 0.81 8.92 18.50
C GLN A 44 0.97 10.45 18.53
N LEU A 45 2.23 10.94 18.51
CA LEU A 45 2.51 12.37 18.49
C LEU A 45 1.94 13.03 17.22
N ILE A 46 2.18 12.46 16.04
CA ILE A 46 1.67 13.00 14.78
C ILE A 46 0.13 12.97 14.76
N ALA A 47 -0.48 11.87 15.19
CA ALA A 47 -1.93 11.72 15.25
C ALA A 47 -2.58 12.74 16.22
N GLN A 48 -1.94 13.00 17.36
CA GLN A 48 -2.40 14.01 18.31
C GLN A 48 -2.29 15.44 17.74
N GLN A 49 -1.20 15.75 17.07
CA GLN A 49 -1.02 17.04 16.40
C GLN A 49 -2.08 17.27 15.32
N GLN A 50 -2.37 16.24 14.53
CA GLN A 50 -3.42 16.29 13.50
C GLN A 50 -4.78 16.59 14.13
N ARG A 51 -5.15 15.90 15.21
CA ARG A 51 -6.40 16.15 15.93
C ARG A 51 -6.51 17.59 16.43
N ASN A 52 -5.43 18.12 16.99
CA ASN A 52 -5.42 19.51 17.48
C ASN A 52 -5.66 20.51 16.34
N LEU A 53 -5.09 20.27 15.15
CA LEU A 53 -5.34 21.14 13.99
C LEU A 53 -6.77 21.02 13.47
N GLU A 54 -7.32 19.79 13.41
CA GLU A 54 -8.72 19.56 13.03
C GLU A 54 -9.70 20.29 13.96
N GLU A 55 -9.47 20.26 15.27
CA GLU A 55 -10.27 20.97 16.28
C GLU A 55 -10.18 22.49 16.08
N GLN A 56 -8.98 23.03 15.88
CA GLN A 56 -8.77 24.46 15.63
C GLN A 56 -9.46 24.89 14.32
N ARG A 57 -9.32 24.13 13.25
CA ARG A 57 -9.96 24.39 11.96
C ARG A 57 -11.48 24.36 12.09
N SER A 58 -12.03 23.35 12.76
CA SER A 58 -13.47 23.23 13.00
C SER A 58 -14.03 24.42 13.74
N THR A 59 -13.33 24.87 14.77
CA THR A 59 -13.71 26.08 15.54
C THR A 59 -13.73 27.33 14.68
N LEU A 60 -12.66 27.56 13.90
CA LEU A 60 -12.57 28.70 12.99
C LEU A 60 -13.63 28.66 11.88
N GLN A 61 -13.90 27.46 11.33
CA GLN A 61 -14.96 27.30 10.32
C GLN A 61 -16.36 27.63 10.90
N ALA A 62 -16.63 27.19 12.14
CA ALA A 62 -17.89 27.54 12.82
C ALA A 62 -18.01 29.03 13.03
N GLU A 63 -16.94 29.72 13.44
CA GLU A 63 -16.91 31.18 13.59
C GLU A 63 -17.09 31.88 12.25
N GLY A 64 -16.39 31.45 11.20
CA GLY A 64 -16.57 32.01 9.86
C GLY A 64 -17.99 31.87 9.33
N ASN A 65 -18.63 30.71 9.59
CA ASN A 65 -20.03 30.48 9.24
C ASN A 65 -20.98 31.41 10.02
N ARG A 66 -20.68 31.65 11.29
CA ARG A 66 -21.45 32.59 12.13
C ARG A 66 -21.36 34.00 11.56
N ILE A 67 -20.17 34.48 11.26
CA ILE A 67 -19.95 35.82 10.66
C ILE A 67 -20.64 35.91 9.29
N GLY A 68 -20.56 34.87 8.45
CA GLY A 68 -21.27 34.87 7.17
C GLY A 68 -22.79 34.98 7.29
N LYS A 69 -23.37 34.28 8.28
CA LYS A 69 -24.80 34.41 8.60
C LYS A 69 -25.15 35.79 9.10
N GLU A 70 -24.32 36.40 9.94
CA GLU A 70 -24.52 37.76 10.47
C GLU A 70 -24.51 38.81 9.38
N VAL A 71 -23.52 38.77 8.47
CA VAL A 71 -23.46 39.63 7.28
C VAL A 71 -24.72 39.48 6.43
N GLY A 72 -25.12 38.22 6.14
CA GLY A 72 -26.34 37.94 5.38
C GLY A 72 -27.61 38.47 6.06
N GLY A 73 -27.70 38.32 7.39
CA GLY A 73 -28.82 38.83 8.18
C GLY A 73 -28.92 40.35 8.15
N LYS A 74 -27.79 41.06 8.32
CA LYS A 74 -27.75 42.54 8.26
C LYS A 74 -28.18 43.07 6.90
N ILE A 75 -27.68 42.49 5.82
CA ILE A 75 -28.03 42.90 4.45
C ILE A 75 -29.54 42.66 4.18
N LYS A 76 -30.05 41.50 4.58
CA LYS A 76 -31.50 41.22 4.47
C LYS A 76 -32.37 42.18 5.33
N GLY A 77 -31.84 42.62 6.46
CA GLY A 77 -32.49 43.62 7.33
C GLY A 77 -32.39 45.06 6.83
N GLY A 78 -31.84 45.30 5.62
CA GLY A 78 -31.78 46.63 5.00
C GLY A 78 -30.49 47.41 5.30
N ALA A 79 -29.49 46.82 5.92
CA ALA A 79 -28.19 47.49 6.12
C ALA A 79 -27.47 47.71 4.76
N ASP A 80 -26.83 48.88 4.62
CA ASP A 80 -26.01 49.15 3.44
C ASP A 80 -24.84 48.14 3.36
N PRO A 81 -24.71 47.38 2.24
CA PRO A 81 -23.61 46.45 2.03
C PRO A 81 -22.22 47.09 2.10
N LYS A 82 -22.13 48.42 1.99
CA LYS A 82 -20.89 49.21 2.05
C LYS A 82 -20.69 49.86 3.42
N SER A 83 -21.61 49.68 4.37
CA SER A 83 -21.44 50.23 5.72
C SER A 83 -20.15 49.72 6.37
N GLU A 84 -19.55 50.52 7.23
CA GLU A 84 -18.30 50.18 7.93
C GLU A 84 -18.45 48.92 8.75
N GLU A 85 -19.61 48.72 9.38
CA GLU A 85 -19.93 47.52 10.15
C GLU A 85 -19.94 46.24 9.29
N VAL A 86 -20.58 46.28 8.12
CA VAL A 86 -20.57 45.12 7.18
C VAL A 86 -19.16 44.88 6.59
N ALA A 87 -18.45 45.99 6.30
CA ALA A 87 -17.06 45.90 5.82
C ALA A 87 -16.12 45.27 6.87
N ASP A 88 -16.31 45.58 8.14
CA ASP A 88 -15.53 45.00 9.24
C ASP A 88 -15.80 43.50 9.43
N LEU A 89 -17.06 43.09 9.43
CA LEU A 89 -17.42 41.66 9.48
C LEU A 89 -16.85 40.89 8.30
N ARG A 90 -16.83 41.47 7.10
CA ARG A 90 -16.19 40.86 5.92
C ARG A 90 -14.68 40.75 6.07
N ARG A 91 -14.01 41.75 6.67
CA ARG A 91 -12.56 41.66 6.98
C ARG A 91 -12.29 40.54 7.96
N GLN A 92 -13.08 40.43 9.03
CA GLN A 92 -12.97 39.33 10.01
C GLN A 92 -13.16 37.96 9.32
N GLY A 93 -14.21 37.80 8.50
CA GLY A 93 -14.45 36.58 7.73
C GLY A 93 -13.30 36.20 6.79
N ASN A 94 -12.69 37.20 6.11
CA ASN A 94 -11.54 36.95 5.27
C ASN A 94 -10.31 36.53 6.08
N THR A 95 -10.09 37.15 7.23
CA THR A 95 -8.98 36.73 8.14
C THR A 95 -9.17 35.30 8.63
N ILE A 96 -10.37 34.92 9.00
CA ILE A 96 -10.68 33.52 9.39
C ILE A 96 -10.44 32.58 8.21
N LYS A 97 -10.89 32.92 7.02
CA LYS A 97 -10.67 32.12 5.82
C LYS A 97 -9.18 31.87 5.53
N GLN A 98 -8.35 32.91 5.71
CA GLN A 98 -6.90 32.77 5.58
C GLN A 98 -6.31 31.84 6.64
N LYS A 99 -6.74 31.98 7.92
CA LYS A 99 -6.30 31.07 8.99
C LYS A 99 -6.70 29.62 8.72
N VAL A 100 -7.93 29.38 8.26
CA VAL A 100 -8.41 28.04 7.88
C VAL A 100 -7.53 27.45 6.78
N ALA A 101 -7.21 28.22 5.73
CA ALA A 101 -6.36 27.75 4.65
C ALA A 101 -4.94 27.33 5.13
N VAL A 102 -4.36 28.07 6.09
CA VAL A 102 -3.08 27.70 6.70
C VAL A 102 -3.19 26.37 7.48
N LEU A 103 -4.26 26.19 8.26
CA LEU A 103 -4.48 24.95 8.99
C LEU A 103 -4.71 23.76 8.05
N GLU A 104 -5.46 23.92 6.97
CA GLU A 104 -5.66 22.88 5.97
C GLU A 104 -4.34 22.42 5.31
N GLN A 105 -3.42 23.35 5.04
CA GLN A 105 -2.10 23.01 4.55
C GLN A 105 -1.27 22.23 5.57
N ALA A 106 -1.32 22.65 6.85
CA ALA A 106 -0.63 21.96 7.93
C ALA A 106 -1.20 20.55 8.16
N GLU A 107 -2.54 20.39 8.15
CA GLU A 107 -3.21 19.09 8.22
C GLU A 107 -2.78 18.17 7.07
N LYS A 108 -2.75 18.68 5.84
CA LYS A 108 -2.29 17.91 4.66
C LYS A 108 -0.86 17.43 4.82
N HIS A 109 0.02 18.29 5.33
CA HIS A 109 1.42 17.93 5.58
C HIS A 109 1.53 16.82 6.63
N LEU A 110 0.86 16.97 7.79
CA LEU A 110 0.85 15.95 8.84
C LEU A 110 0.21 14.63 8.37
N SER A 111 -0.85 14.68 7.57
CA SER A 111 -1.46 13.49 6.98
C SER A 111 -0.48 12.73 6.08
N GLY A 112 0.33 13.45 5.31
CA GLY A 112 1.41 12.86 4.52
C GLY A 112 2.45 12.16 5.41
N GLN A 113 2.94 12.86 6.44
CA GLN A 113 3.90 12.29 7.38
C GLN A 113 3.37 11.07 8.13
N LEU A 114 2.10 11.12 8.57
CA LEU A 114 1.45 10.01 9.24
C LEU A 114 1.36 8.80 8.32
N ARG A 115 0.95 9.00 7.06
CA ARG A 115 0.89 7.93 6.06
C ARG A 115 2.27 7.30 5.80
N GLU A 116 3.30 8.11 5.61
CA GLU A 116 4.68 7.61 5.43
C GLU A 116 5.13 6.77 6.62
N GLN A 117 4.85 7.21 7.84
CA GLN A 117 5.16 6.41 9.02
C GLN A 117 4.36 5.11 9.08
N LEU A 118 3.06 5.15 8.83
CA LEU A 118 2.20 3.95 8.84
C LEU A 118 2.66 2.89 7.84
N LEU A 119 3.21 3.28 6.69
CA LEU A 119 3.77 2.36 5.70
C LEU A 119 4.99 1.58 6.19
N THR A 120 5.66 2.04 7.23
CA THR A 120 6.83 1.35 7.81
C THR A 120 6.46 0.31 8.87
N TYR A 121 5.21 0.32 9.36
CA TYR A 121 4.74 -0.63 10.37
C TYR A 121 4.08 -1.85 9.74
N PRO A 122 4.26 -3.04 10.33
CA PRO A 122 3.54 -4.23 9.88
C PRO A 122 2.05 -4.13 10.23
N ASN A 123 1.21 -4.88 9.51
CA ASN A 123 -0.20 -5.03 9.85
C ASN A 123 -0.38 -5.87 11.12
N LEU A 124 -1.53 -5.71 11.77
CA LEU A 124 -1.93 -6.56 12.89
C LEU A 124 -2.00 -8.02 12.44
N PRO A 125 -1.50 -8.96 13.25
CA PRO A 125 -1.68 -10.38 12.98
C PRO A 125 -3.16 -10.76 13.09
N SER A 126 -3.60 -11.76 12.32
CA SER A 126 -4.92 -12.36 12.52
C SER A 126 -5.02 -12.95 13.91
N PRO A 127 -6.20 -12.91 14.57
CA PRO A 127 -6.41 -13.59 15.84
C PRO A 127 -6.06 -15.09 15.83
N GLU A 128 -6.18 -15.73 14.66
CA GLU A 128 -5.89 -17.15 14.47
C GLU A 128 -4.39 -17.45 14.36
N CYS A 129 -3.55 -16.44 14.12
CA CYS A 129 -2.11 -16.63 14.05
C CYS A 129 -1.54 -16.86 15.47
N PRO A 130 -0.62 -17.81 15.65
CA PRO A 130 0.11 -17.95 16.90
C PRO A 130 0.98 -16.73 17.17
N ASP A 131 1.28 -16.50 18.44
CA ASP A 131 2.31 -15.55 18.83
C ASP A 131 3.68 -16.18 18.54
N GLY A 132 4.60 -15.42 17.93
CA GLY A 132 5.88 -15.98 17.57
C GLY A 132 6.90 -14.94 17.12
N ARG A 133 8.18 -15.34 17.07
CA ARG A 133 9.33 -14.52 16.67
C ARG A 133 9.83 -14.83 15.28
N ASP A 134 9.77 -16.11 14.94
CA ASP A 134 10.26 -16.63 13.65
C ASP A 134 9.48 -17.89 13.24
N GLU A 135 9.95 -18.54 12.17
CA GLU A 135 9.32 -19.74 11.60
C GLU A 135 9.25 -20.95 12.52
N ASN A 136 10.07 -21.02 13.58
CA ASN A 136 10.05 -22.13 14.53
C ASN A 136 8.81 -22.08 15.45
N ASP A 137 8.19 -20.91 15.57
CA ASP A 137 6.95 -20.72 16.33
C ASP A 137 5.70 -21.04 15.50
N ASN A 138 5.85 -21.38 14.21
CA ASN A 138 4.73 -21.74 13.35
C ASN A 138 4.09 -23.05 13.79
N ILE A 139 2.76 -23.07 13.80
CA ILE A 139 1.96 -24.26 14.13
C ILE A 139 1.54 -24.94 12.82
N GLU A 140 1.84 -26.22 12.67
CA GLU A 140 1.37 -27.00 11.54
C GLU A 140 -0.14 -27.17 11.61
N VAL A 141 -0.88 -26.57 10.68
CA VAL A 141 -2.34 -26.62 10.63
C VAL A 141 -2.84 -27.91 9.96
N ARG A 142 -2.15 -28.38 8.94
CA ARG A 142 -2.53 -29.59 8.20
C ARG A 142 -1.34 -30.18 7.47
N ARG A 143 -1.26 -31.49 7.48
CA ARG A 143 -0.31 -32.26 6.66
C ARG A 143 -1.05 -33.05 5.58
N TRP A 144 -0.49 -33.11 4.38
CA TRP A 144 -0.99 -33.93 3.29
C TRP A 144 0.15 -34.62 2.58
N GLY A 145 -0.04 -35.92 2.25
CA GLY A 145 0.96 -36.74 1.60
C GLY A 145 2.10 -37.17 2.54
N THR A 146 3.03 -37.91 1.97
CA THR A 146 4.25 -38.38 2.66
C THR A 146 5.44 -37.85 1.87
N PRO A 147 6.34 -37.04 2.47
CA PRO A 147 7.58 -36.61 1.86
C PRO A 147 8.43 -37.82 1.45
N ARG A 148 9.23 -37.67 0.42
CA ARG A 148 10.25 -38.68 0.08
C ARG A 148 11.32 -38.71 1.19
N GLU A 149 11.74 -39.89 1.54
CA GLU A 149 12.78 -40.12 2.56
C GLU A 149 14.19 -40.13 2.01
N GLU A 150 14.36 -40.05 0.67
CA GLU A 150 15.63 -40.03 0.00
C GLU A 150 16.42 -38.77 0.36
N THR A 151 17.64 -38.96 0.86
CA THR A 151 18.54 -37.88 1.28
C THR A 151 19.65 -37.58 0.27
N ASP A 152 19.90 -38.47 -0.69
CA ASP A 152 20.95 -38.37 -1.69
C ASP A 152 20.49 -37.81 -3.03
N LEU A 153 19.65 -36.78 -3.00
CA LEU A 153 19.16 -36.10 -4.19
C LEU A 153 20.21 -35.10 -4.69
N GLU A 154 20.52 -35.17 -6.01
CA GLU A 154 21.30 -34.12 -6.65
C GLU A 154 20.57 -32.79 -6.54
N GLU A 155 21.29 -31.73 -6.21
CA GLU A 155 20.79 -30.39 -6.21
C GLU A 155 20.43 -29.91 -7.63
N HIS A 156 19.44 -29.06 -7.78
CA HIS A 156 18.96 -28.63 -9.09
C HIS A 156 20.03 -27.97 -9.96
N TRP A 157 21.02 -27.28 -9.37
CA TRP A 157 22.13 -26.70 -10.13
C TRP A 157 23.10 -27.78 -10.64
N GLN A 158 23.34 -28.88 -9.91
CA GLN A 158 24.15 -30.01 -10.34
C GLN A 158 23.50 -30.71 -11.54
N ILE A 159 22.18 -30.93 -11.45
CA ILE A 159 21.41 -31.52 -12.57
C ILE A 159 21.46 -30.59 -13.78
N ALA A 160 21.26 -29.30 -13.60
CA ALA A 160 21.25 -28.34 -14.68
C ALA A 160 22.63 -28.18 -15.34
N ASP A 161 23.71 -28.19 -14.57
CA ASP A 161 25.09 -28.17 -15.10
C ASP A 161 25.40 -29.44 -15.91
N ARG A 162 25.10 -30.61 -15.35
CA ARG A 162 25.26 -31.89 -16.02
C ARG A 162 24.48 -32.00 -17.34
N LEU A 163 23.29 -31.37 -17.40
CA LEU A 163 22.45 -31.38 -18.60
C LEU A 163 22.68 -30.18 -19.52
N GLY A 164 23.57 -29.25 -19.16
CA GLY A 164 23.85 -28.05 -19.93
C GLY A 164 22.63 -27.14 -20.09
N LEU A 165 21.82 -26.97 -19.02
CA LEU A 165 20.57 -26.21 -19.08
C LEU A 165 20.77 -24.74 -18.86
N PHE A 166 21.84 -24.28 -18.17
CA PHE A 166 22.17 -22.90 -17.96
C PHE A 166 23.69 -22.65 -17.91
N ASP A 167 24.03 -21.38 -18.07
CA ASP A 167 25.42 -20.90 -18.06
C ASP A 167 25.54 -19.76 -17.03
N THR A 168 25.94 -20.10 -15.84
CA THR A 168 26.12 -19.15 -14.74
C THR A 168 27.37 -18.30 -14.92
N GLU A 169 28.45 -18.84 -15.48
CA GLU A 169 29.69 -18.13 -15.69
C GLU A 169 29.55 -16.97 -16.68
N ARG A 170 28.88 -17.22 -17.83
CA ARG A 170 28.62 -16.15 -18.79
C ARG A 170 27.56 -15.17 -18.34
N SER A 171 26.60 -15.60 -17.52
CA SER A 171 25.56 -14.72 -16.95
C SER A 171 26.15 -13.59 -16.12
N VAL A 172 27.21 -13.87 -15.33
CA VAL A 172 27.92 -12.86 -14.54
C VAL A 172 28.54 -11.77 -15.43
N ARG A 173 28.97 -12.11 -16.67
CA ARG A 173 29.53 -11.14 -17.63
C ARG A 173 28.41 -10.21 -18.19
N ILE A 174 27.18 -10.71 -18.27
CA ILE A 174 26.04 -9.94 -18.81
C ILE A 174 25.47 -9.02 -17.75
N ALA A 175 25.32 -9.50 -16.52
CA ALA A 175 24.70 -8.78 -15.43
C ALA A 175 25.59 -8.75 -14.18
N GLN A 176 25.29 -9.58 -13.20
CA GLN A 176 26.04 -9.70 -11.93
C GLN A 176 25.85 -11.10 -11.35
N SER A 177 26.43 -11.37 -10.18
CA SER A 177 26.15 -12.61 -9.43
C SER A 177 24.65 -12.79 -9.21
N ARG A 178 24.19 -14.03 -9.18
CA ARG A 178 22.78 -14.46 -9.03
C ARG A 178 21.89 -14.31 -10.29
N PHE A 179 22.45 -13.86 -11.41
CA PHE A 179 21.74 -13.95 -12.69
C PHE A 179 22.07 -15.27 -13.37
N VAL A 180 21.08 -15.84 -14.06
CA VAL A 180 21.19 -17.11 -14.76
C VAL A 180 20.73 -16.97 -16.20
N THR A 181 21.53 -17.49 -17.14
CA THR A 181 21.16 -17.61 -18.56
C THR A 181 20.79 -19.06 -18.86
N LEU A 182 19.52 -19.27 -19.19
CA LEU A 182 19.05 -20.59 -19.65
C LEU A 182 19.46 -20.82 -21.09
N ILE A 183 19.92 -22.05 -21.40
CA ILE A 183 20.43 -22.40 -22.73
C ILE A 183 19.73 -23.66 -23.25
N GLY A 184 19.50 -23.71 -24.55
CA GLY A 184 19.02 -24.89 -25.24
C GLY A 184 17.76 -25.52 -24.65
N ALA A 185 17.87 -26.70 -24.05
CA ALA A 185 16.76 -27.40 -23.43
C ALA A 185 16.23 -26.67 -22.19
N GLY A 186 17.07 -25.96 -21.42
CA GLY A 186 16.66 -25.15 -20.28
C GLY A 186 15.70 -24.01 -20.68
N ALA A 187 16.08 -23.24 -21.70
CA ALA A 187 15.21 -22.15 -22.20
C ALA A 187 13.89 -22.68 -22.81
N ARG A 188 13.95 -23.86 -23.46
CA ARG A 188 12.72 -24.50 -23.96
C ARG A 188 11.80 -24.97 -22.84
N LEU A 189 12.40 -25.53 -21.78
CA LEU A 189 11.63 -26.02 -20.61
C LEU A 189 10.92 -24.86 -19.90
N GLU A 190 11.62 -23.76 -19.65
CA GLU A 190 11.01 -22.57 -19.05
C GLU A 190 9.80 -22.09 -19.85
N ARG A 191 10.00 -21.88 -21.17
CA ARG A 191 8.90 -21.45 -22.05
C ARG A 191 7.73 -22.45 -22.09
N ALA A 192 8.03 -23.74 -22.07
CA ALA A 192 7.01 -24.80 -22.05
C ALA A 192 6.20 -24.76 -20.74
N LEU A 193 6.85 -24.54 -19.61
CA LEU A 193 6.18 -24.41 -18.30
C LEU A 193 5.33 -23.14 -18.22
N ILE A 194 5.83 -22.02 -18.73
CA ILE A 194 5.06 -20.77 -18.78
C ILE A 194 3.77 -20.98 -19.59
N ASN A 195 3.90 -21.51 -20.82
CA ASN A 195 2.73 -21.77 -21.66
C ASN A 195 1.76 -22.75 -21.00
N PHE A 196 2.27 -23.86 -20.45
CA PHE A 196 1.45 -24.85 -19.76
C PHE A 196 0.65 -24.25 -18.61
N MET A 197 1.28 -23.44 -17.76
CA MET A 197 0.62 -22.83 -16.63
C MET A 197 -0.42 -21.78 -17.05
N LEU A 198 -0.13 -20.94 -18.04
CA LEU A 198 -1.07 -19.96 -18.57
C LEU A 198 -2.27 -20.64 -19.24
N ASP A 199 -2.03 -21.64 -20.09
CA ASP A 199 -3.10 -22.41 -20.75
C ASP A 199 -3.99 -23.12 -19.73
N LEU A 200 -3.38 -23.72 -18.69
CA LEU A 200 -4.14 -24.38 -17.62
C LEU A 200 -5.03 -23.41 -16.86
N HIS A 201 -4.53 -22.22 -16.52
CA HIS A 201 -5.31 -21.22 -15.79
C HIS A 201 -6.40 -20.60 -16.66
N THR A 202 -6.11 -20.32 -17.93
CA THR A 202 -7.14 -19.81 -18.86
C THR A 202 -8.25 -20.83 -19.11
N SER A 203 -7.91 -22.12 -19.20
CA SER A 203 -8.93 -23.19 -19.29
C SER A 203 -9.82 -23.30 -18.05
N LYS A 204 -9.36 -22.78 -16.90
CA LYS A 204 -10.13 -22.70 -15.64
C LYS A 204 -10.86 -21.36 -15.46
N GLY A 205 -10.94 -20.53 -16.50
CA GLY A 205 -11.68 -19.28 -16.50
C GLY A 205 -10.90 -18.07 -15.97
N TYR A 206 -9.59 -18.16 -15.85
CA TYR A 206 -8.74 -16.99 -15.62
C TYR A 206 -8.52 -16.26 -16.94
N ARG A 207 -8.49 -14.94 -16.89
CA ARG A 207 -8.14 -14.09 -18.01
C ARG A 207 -6.64 -13.86 -18.01
N GLU A 208 -5.97 -14.23 -19.10
CA GLU A 208 -4.54 -13.95 -19.25
C GLU A 208 -4.29 -12.45 -19.44
N VAL A 209 -3.23 -11.95 -18.79
CA VAL A 209 -2.77 -10.55 -18.87
C VAL A 209 -1.27 -10.55 -19.04
N LEU A 210 -0.78 -9.77 -19.98
CA LEU A 210 0.64 -9.46 -20.13
C LEU A 210 0.89 -8.01 -19.69
N PRO A 211 1.25 -7.78 -18.42
CA PRO A 211 1.47 -6.44 -17.90
C PRO A 211 2.86 -5.92 -18.24
N PRO A 212 3.08 -4.58 -18.17
CA PRO A 212 4.41 -4.02 -18.26
C PRO A 212 5.32 -4.53 -17.13
N VAL A 213 6.60 -4.74 -17.43
CA VAL A 213 7.62 -5.11 -16.45
C VAL A 213 8.15 -3.92 -15.64
N LEU A 214 7.91 -2.70 -16.12
CA LEU A 214 8.21 -1.45 -15.42
C LEU A 214 6.92 -0.86 -14.87
N VAL A 215 6.93 -0.53 -13.59
CA VAL A 215 5.78 0.01 -12.85
C VAL A 215 6.17 1.28 -12.09
N ASN A 216 5.21 2.15 -11.81
CA ASN A 216 5.46 3.36 -11.02
C ASN A 216 5.45 3.07 -9.51
N SER A 217 6.00 4.01 -8.72
CA SER A 217 6.04 3.93 -7.25
C SER A 217 4.66 3.71 -6.62
N ALA A 218 3.61 4.29 -7.20
CA ALA A 218 2.25 4.14 -6.68
C ALA A 218 1.75 2.70 -6.75
N SER A 219 2.10 1.95 -7.82
CA SER A 219 1.76 0.53 -7.96
C SER A 219 2.50 -0.34 -6.94
N LEU A 220 3.79 -0.09 -6.73
CA LEU A 220 4.59 -0.79 -5.72
C LEU A 220 4.12 -0.48 -4.29
N THR A 221 3.75 0.76 -4.01
CA THR A 221 3.20 1.15 -2.70
C THR A 221 1.84 0.48 -2.47
N GLY A 222 0.99 0.44 -3.50
CA GLY A 222 -0.33 -0.20 -3.44
C GLY A 222 -0.28 -1.70 -3.14
N SER A 223 0.76 -2.39 -3.60
CA SER A 223 0.98 -3.82 -3.35
C SER A 223 1.89 -4.09 -2.12
N GLY A 224 2.29 -3.05 -1.36
CA GLY A 224 3.08 -3.19 -0.14
C GLY A 224 4.57 -3.45 -0.35
N GLN A 225 5.09 -3.29 -1.57
CA GLN A 225 6.52 -3.42 -1.87
C GLN A 225 7.31 -2.20 -1.39
N LEU A 226 6.78 -0.99 -1.61
CA LEU A 226 7.37 0.24 -1.10
C LEU A 226 6.66 0.71 0.18
N PRO A 227 7.39 1.35 1.11
CA PRO A 227 8.83 1.67 1.07
C PRO A 227 9.75 0.52 1.50
N LYS A 228 9.21 -0.59 1.99
CA LYS A 228 9.93 -1.64 2.73
C LYS A 228 11.08 -2.28 1.92
N PHE A 229 10.84 -2.57 0.63
CA PHE A 229 11.80 -3.25 -0.25
C PHE A 229 12.47 -2.32 -1.27
N ALA A 230 12.53 -1.01 -0.98
CA ALA A 230 13.08 -0.03 -1.90
C ALA A 230 14.54 -0.31 -2.26
N GLU A 231 15.36 -0.71 -1.27
CA GLU A 231 16.79 -0.98 -1.47
C GLU A 231 17.05 -2.31 -2.21
N GLU A 232 16.08 -3.22 -2.21
CA GLU A 232 16.15 -4.51 -2.89
C GLU A 232 15.60 -4.45 -4.32
N SER A 233 15.02 -3.32 -4.72
CA SER A 233 14.32 -3.15 -5.99
C SER A 233 15.15 -2.36 -7.00
N PHE A 234 15.14 -2.77 -8.26
CA PHE A 234 15.77 -2.02 -9.34
C PHE A 234 14.92 -0.82 -9.73
N ARG A 235 15.53 0.37 -9.69
CA ARG A 235 14.88 1.64 -10.01
C ARG A 235 15.56 2.32 -11.19
N CYS A 236 14.78 2.89 -12.11
CA CYS A 236 15.26 3.86 -13.09
C CYS A 236 15.46 5.21 -12.38
N ALA A 237 16.70 5.73 -12.39
CA ALA A 237 17.05 6.87 -11.54
C ALA A 237 16.34 8.17 -11.95
N GLU A 238 16.09 8.38 -13.25
CA GLU A 238 15.54 9.61 -13.82
C GLU A 238 14.02 9.62 -13.94
N ASP A 239 13.41 8.42 -13.94
CA ASP A 239 11.97 8.23 -14.09
C ASP A 239 11.37 7.65 -12.79
N ASP A 240 10.09 7.85 -12.55
CA ASP A 240 9.37 7.13 -11.48
C ASP A 240 9.00 5.72 -11.95
N LEU A 241 10.00 4.94 -12.39
CA LEU A 241 9.84 3.58 -12.87
C LEU A 241 10.73 2.60 -12.11
N TRP A 242 10.20 1.43 -11.87
CA TRP A 242 10.83 0.33 -11.14
C TRP A 242 10.59 -0.98 -11.89
N LEU A 243 11.58 -1.87 -11.87
CA LEU A 243 11.38 -3.23 -12.35
C LEU A 243 10.43 -3.97 -11.39
N THR A 244 9.35 -4.53 -11.91
CA THR A 244 8.39 -5.24 -11.05
C THR A 244 8.99 -6.52 -10.50
N PRO A 245 8.88 -6.79 -9.19
CA PRO A 245 9.37 -8.05 -8.60
C PRO A 245 8.45 -9.24 -8.87
N THR A 246 7.20 -8.99 -9.23
CA THR A 246 6.16 -9.99 -9.48
C THR A 246 5.03 -9.40 -10.31
N ALA A 247 4.34 -10.24 -11.09
CA ALA A 247 3.15 -9.83 -11.85
C ALA A 247 2.00 -9.34 -10.95
N GLU A 248 1.97 -9.70 -9.69
CA GLU A 248 0.96 -9.22 -8.72
C GLU A 248 0.87 -7.69 -8.70
N VAL A 249 2.02 -7.01 -8.70
CA VAL A 249 2.09 -5.53 -8.63
C VAL A 249 1.32 -4.85 -9.77
N PRO A 250 1.64 -5.10 -11.05
CA PRO A 250 0.91 -4.49 -12.15
C PRO A 250 -0.52 -5.00 -12.28
N VAL A 251 -0.78 -6.28 -12.03
CA VAL A 251 -2.13 -6.87 -12.16
C VAL A 251 -3.09 -6.31 -11.11
N THR A 252 -2.66 -6.21 -9.85
CA THR A 252 -3.44 -5.57 -8.79
C THR A 252 -3.72 -4.09 -9.11
N SER A 253 -2.76 -3.42 -9.74
CA SER A 253 -2.86 -2.00 -10.08
C SER A 253 -3.72 -1.72 -11.32
N LEU A 254 -4.14 -2.73 -12.10
CA LEU A 254 -5.03 -2.55 -13.25
C LEU A 254 -6.33 -1.83 -12.89
N HIS A 255 -6.86 -2.11 -11.71
CA HIS A 255 -8.12 -1.54 -11.24
C HIS A 255 -7.94 -0.48 -10.15
N ARG A 256 -6.74 0.11 -10.06
CA ARG A 256 -6.50 1.21 -9.15
C ARG A 256 -7.38 2.40 -9.51
N ASP A 257 -8.00 3.01 -8.49
CA ASP A 257 -8.92 4.15 -8.60
C ASP A 257 -10.20 3.86 -9.41
N GLU A 258 -10.55 2.58 -9.64
CA GLU A 258 -11.80 2.14 -10.25
C GLU A 258 -12.81 1.64 -9.21
N ILE A 259 -14.10 1.84 -9.50
CA ILE A 259 -15.20 1.21 -8.78
C ILE A 259 -15.75 0.10 -9.69
N ILE A 260 -15.46 -1.15 -9.32
CA ILE A 260 -15.87 -2.31 -10.11
C ILE A 260 -17.31 -2.68 -9.75
N PRO A 261 -18.23 -2.79 -10.73
CA PRO A 261 -19.58 -3.28 -10.51
C PRO A 261 -19.60 -4.69 -9.92
N LEU A 262 -20.55 -4.96 -9.01
CA LEU A 262 -20.64 -6.24 -8.29
C LEU A 262 -20.84 -7.44 -9.23
N ASP A 263 -21.56 -7.25 -10.32
CA ASP A 263 -21.83 -8.28 -11.33
C ASP A 263 -20.60 -8.69 -12.16
N GLN A 264 -19.53 -7.90 -12.11
CA GLN A 264 -18.23 -8.22 -12.73
C GLN A 264 -17.29 -9.00 -11.79
N LEU A 265 -17.64 -9.17 -10.53
CA LEU A 265 -16.83 -9.87 -9.54
C LEU A 265 -17.23 -11.37 -9.42
N PRO A 266 -16.27 -12.27 -9.17
CA PRO A 266 -14.82 -12.01 -8.99
C PRO A 266 -14.08 -11.88 -10.33
N LEU A 267 -13.15 -10.94 -10.41
CA LEU A 267 -12.18 -10.86 -11.50
C LEU A 267 -11.02 -11.83 -11.23
N ARG A 268 -10.69 -12.66 -12.22
CA ARG A 268 -9.60 -13.64 -12.10
C ARG A 268 -8.61 -13.43 -13.22
N TYR A 269 -7.35 -13.19 -12.87
CA TYR A 269 -6.27 -12.97 -13.82
C TYR A 269 -5.14 -13.97 -13.61
N ALA A 270 -4.46 -14.32 -14.70
CA ALA A 270 -3.19 -15.04 -14.71
C ALA A 270 -2.19 -14.21 -15.51
N ALA A 271 -0.99 -14.05 -14.99
CA ALA A 271 0.08 -13.30 -15.64
C ALA A 271 1.43 -13.93 -15.35
N TYR A 272 2.35 -13.76 -16.27
CA TYR A 272 3.77 -14.08 -16.10
C TYR A 272 4.60 -12.79 -16.11
N SER A 273 5.59 -12.72 -15.23
CA SER A 273 6.59 -11.64 -15.21
C SER A 273 7.94 -12.16 -14.75
#